data_4f8b5ccdbba9bd94e88038b28a7ee39f
#
_entry.id   4f8b5ccdbba9bd94e88038b28a7ee39f
#
_cell.length_a   1.000
_cell.length_b   1.000
_cell.length_c   1.000
_cell.angle_alpha   90.00
_cell.angle_beta   90.00
_cell.angle_gamma   90.00
#
_symmetry.space_group_name_H-M   'P 1'
#
loop_
_entity.id
_entity.type
_entity.pdbx_description
1 polymer ?
#
loop_
_entity_poly.entity_id
_entity_poly.type
_entity_poly.pdbx_seq_one_letter_code
_entity_poly.pdbx_strand_id
1 'polypeptide(L)'
;MLGGAAVLSVGVTVAIVVALVGPAVEFFKAVPIGDFLTGTRWAPTFADPDFGVLPLVTGTLWTTAIGLLIAVPFGLGAAIYLSEYAHERVRKILKPVLEILAGVPSVVYGYFALTFVAPIVLNDLLHMGIGTFSVLAAGLVLGIMIIPTVATLSEDAMSAVPRAMRE
;
A
#
# COMPACT_ATOMS: atom_id res chain seq x y z
N MET A 1 20.13 16.77 -23.96
CA MET A 1 20.13 15.53 -23.18
C MET A 1 18.79 15.26 -22.48
N LEU A 2 18.21 16.21 -21.75
CA LEU A 2 16.93 16.03 -21.05
C LEU A 2 15.74 15.68 -21.99
N GLY A 3 15.65 16.32 -23.18
CA GLY A 3 14.61 16.02 -24.16
C GLY A 3 14.68 14.59 -24.70
N GLY A 4 15.87 14.06 -24.95
CA GLY A 4 16.06 12.67 -25.38
C GLY A 4 15.63 11.67 -24.29
N ALA A 5 15.95 11.93 -23.02
CA ALA A 5 15.53 11.09 -21.91
C ALA A 5 14.00 11.10 -21.74
N ALA A 6 13.36 12.25 -21.89
CA ALA A 6 11.90 12.37 -21.82
C ALA A 6 11.21 11.57 -22.95
N VAL A 7 11.68 11.71 -24.19
CA VAL A 7 11.15 10.94 -25.34
C VAL A 7 11.34 9.44 -25.14
N LEU A 8 12.51 9.01 -24.66
CA LEU A 8 12.77 7.60 -24.34
C LEU A 8 11.79 7.08 -23.28
N SER A 9 11.58 7.81 -22.20
CA SER A 9 10.67 7.43 -21.12
C SER A 9 9.25 7.27 -21.62
N VAL A 10 8.73 8.23 -22.39
CA VAL A 10 7.41 8.14 -23.01
C VAL A 10 7.33 6.97 -23.99
N GLY A 11 8.36 6.80 -24.82
CA GLY A 11 8.44 5.70 -25.78
C GLY A 11 8.40 4.32 -25.12
N VAL A 12 9.14 4.14 -24.03
CA VAL A 12 9.09 2.89 -23.23
C VAL A 12 7.71 2.66 -22.65
N THR A 13 7.07 3.68 -22.07
CA THR A 13 5.73 3.57 -21.52
C THR A 13 4.70 3.16 -22.57
N VAL A 14 4.73 3.79 -23.75
CA VAL A 14 3.87 3.43 -24.87
C VAL A 14 4.14 2.00 -25.36
N ALA A 15 5.41 1.62 -25.46
CA ALA A 15 5.79 0.27 -25.88
C ALA A 15 5.28 -0.81 -24.92
N ILE A 16 5.32 -0.56 -23.60
CA ILE A 16 4.75 -1.47 -22.59
C ILE A 16 3.23 -1.62 -22.80
N VAL A 17 2.52 -0.51 -22.98
CA VAL A 17 1.06 -0.56 -23.18
C VAL A 17 0.73 -1.37 -24.46
N VAL A 18 1.41 -1.08 -25.56
CA VAL A 18 1.21 -1.80 -26.84
C VAL A 18 1.53 -3.30 -26.71
N ALA A 19 2.61 -3.64 -26.01
CA ALA A 19 2.99 -5.04 -25.78
C ALA A 19 1.95 -5.82 -24.96
N LEU A 20 1.22 -5.15 -24.06
CA LEU A 20 0.20 -5.78 -23.22
C LEU A 20 -1.16 -5.92 -23.91
N VAL A 21 -1.47 -5.12 -24.93
CA VAL A 21 -2.76 -5.17 -25.62
C VAL A 21 -3.00 -6.52 -26.30
N GLY A 22 -1.98 -7.09 -26.97
CA GLY A 22 -2.09 -8.38 -27.67
C GLY A 22 -2.53 -9.50 -26.71
N PRO A 23 -1.76 -9.83 -25.66
CA PRO A 23 -2.13 -10.84 -24.66
C PRO A 23 -3.48 -10.57 -23.98
N ALA A 24 -3.81 -9.29 -23.71
CA ALA A 24 -5.10 -8.94 -23.12
C ALA A 24 -6.28 -9.26 -24.03
N VAL A 25 -6.15 -8.97 -25.33
CA VAL A 25 -7.18 -9.32 -26.32
C VAL A 25 -7.34 -10.84 -26.46
N GLU A 26 -6.24 -11.59 -26.45
CA GLU A 26 -6.29 -13.06 -26.49
C GLU A 26 -6.95 -13.64 -25.24
N PHE A 27 -6.64 -13.09 -24.07
CA PHE A 27 -7.28 -13.48 -22.82
C PHE A 27 -8.80 -13.28 -22.86
N PHE A 28 -9.29 -12.13 -23.29
CA PHE A 28 -10.72 -11.85 -23.36
C PHE A 28 -11.46 -12.55 -24.52
N LYS A 29 -10.75 -13.14 -25.46
CA LYS A 29 -11.36 -14.09 -26.41
C LYS A 29 -11.65 -15.45 -25.75
N ALA A 30 -10.83 -15.87 -24.80
CA ALA A 30 -10.98 -17.13 -24.08
C ALA A 30 -11.90 -17.00 -22.84
N VAL A 31 -11.86 -15.85 -22.17
CA VAL A 31 -12.60 -15.58 -20.93
C VAL A 31 -13.61 -14.46 -21.18
N PRO A 32 -14.92 -14.72 -21.14
CA PRO A 32 -15.94 -13.69 -21.26
C PRO A 32 -15.78 -12.60 -20.20
N ILE A 33 -15.93 -11.34 -20.61
CA ILE A 33 -15.81 -10.17 -19.69
C ILE A 33 -16.79 -10.28 -18.53
N GLY A 34 -18.00 -10.80 -18.77
CA GLY A 34 -19.00 -11.02 -17.71
C GLY A 34 -18.48 -11.97 -16.63
N ASP A 35 -17.95 -13.12 -17.01
CA ASP A 35 -17.43 -14.14 -16.09
C ASP A 35 -16.19 -13.61 -15.34
N PHE A 36 -15.34 -12.86 -16.03
CA PHE A 36 -14.19 -12.19 -15.41
C PHE A 36 -14.63 -11.20 -14.31
N LEU A 37 -15.61 -10.34 -14.60
CA LEU A 37 -16.02 -9.28 -13.68
C LEU A 37 -16.91 -9.77 -12.53
N THR A 38 -17.69 -10.84 -12.73
CA THR A 38 -18.63 -11.35 -11.72
C THR A 38 -18.19 -12.64 -11.07
N GLY A 39 -17.14 -13.29 -11.59
CA GLY A 39 -16.61 -14.54 -11.04
C GLY A 39 -16.09 -14.37 -9.62
N THR A 40 -16.42 -15.33 -8.77
CA THR A 40 -16.10 -15.33 -7.34
C THR A 40 -14.92 -16.24 -6.99
N ARG A 41 -14.28 -16.86 -7.98
CA ARG A 41 -13.15 -17.75 -7.80
C ARG A 41 -11.97 -17.27 -8.68
N TRP A 42 -10.80 -17.19 -8.10
CA TRP A 42 -9.54 -16.90 -8.79
C TRP A 42 -8.60 -18.10 -8.66
N ALA A 43 -8.48 -18.89 -9.70
CA ALA A 43 -7.71 -20.13 -9.70
C ALA A 43 -7.01 -20.38 -11.07
N PRO A 44 -6.16 -19.47 -11.58
CA PRO A 44 -5.60 -19.51 -12.93
C PRO A 44 -4.64 -20.69 -13.17
N THR A 45 -4.06 -21.26 -12.10
CA THR A 45 -3.02 -22.30 -12.19
C THR A 45 -3.54 -23.72 -11.90
N PHE A 46 -4.83 -23.86 -11.65
CA PHE A 46 -5.43 -25.18 -11.38
C PHE A 46 -5.81 -25.90 -12.67
N ALA A 47 -6.08 -27.21 -12.58
CA ALA A 47 -6.48 -28.03 -13.74
C ALA A 47 -7.79 -27.54 -14.39
N ASP A 48 -8.66 -26.93 -13.61
CA ASP A 48 -9.87 -26.22 -14.07
C ASP A 48 -9.67 -24.73 -13.74
N PRO A 49 -9.16 -23.92 -14.66
CA PRO A 49 -8.80 -22.54 -14.40
C PRO A 49 -10.04 -21.64 -14.31
N ASP A 50 -10.06 -20.78 -13.30
CA ASP A 50 -11.11 -19.78 -13.09
C ASP A 50 -10.47 -18.39 -12.91
N PHE A 51 -11.06 -17.38 -13.58
CA PHE A 51 -10.49 -16.04 -13.68
C PHE A 51 -11.41 -14.96 -13.12
N GLY A 52 -12.26 -15.29 -12.13
CA GLY A 52 -13.11 -14.30 -11.48
C GLY A 52 -12.32 -13.26 -10.70
N VAL A 53 -12.49 -11.98 -10.98
CA VAL A 53 -11.70 -10.88 -10.38
C VAL A 53 -12.19 -10.46 -9.00
N LEU A 54 -13.42 -10.78 -8.60
CA LEU A 54 -14.01 -10.33 -7.34
C LEU A 54 -13.20 -10.66 -6.08
N PRO A 55 -12.58 -11.86 -5.93
CA PRO A 55 -11.73 -12.14 -4.78
C PRO A 55 -10.52 -11.21 -4.68
N LEU A 56 -9.94 -10.80 -5.81
CA LEU A 56 -8.81 -9.87 -5.84
C LEU A 56 -9.25 -8.46 -5.45
N VAL A 57 -10.38 -8.00 -5.98
CA VAL A 57 -10.97 -6.69 -5.65
C VAL A 57 -11.33 -6.63 -4.17
N THR A 58 -12.04 -7.62 -3.65
CA THR A 58 -12.43 -7.65 -2.23
C THR A 58 -11.22 -7.75 -1.30
N GLY A 59 -10.24 -8.57 -1.65
CA GLY A 59 -8.98 -8.67 -0.90
C GLY A 59 -8.24 -7.32 -0.83
N THR A 60 -8.14 -6.63 -1.96
CA THR A 60 -7.52 -5.29 -2.03
C THR A 60 -8.28 -4.26 -1.22
N LEU A 61 -9.62 -4.23 -1.33
CA LEU A 61 -10.45 -3.29 -0.57
C LEU A 61 -10.32 -3.50 0.94
N TRP A 62 -10.38 -4.74 1.41
CA TRP A 62 -10.21 -5.04 2.84
C TRP A 62 -8.81 -4.69 3.34
N THR A 63 -7.76 -5.07 2.60
CA THR A 63 -6.38 -4.72 2.98
C THR A 63 -6.20 -3.21 3.05
N THR A 64 -6.73 -2.48 2.08
CA THR A 64 -6.68 -1.01 2.04
C THR A 64 -7.47 -0.39 3.19
N ALA A 65 -8.68 -0.87 3.46
CA ALA A 65 -9.51 -0.35 4.55
C ALA A 65 -8.83 -0.53 5.92
N ILE A 66 -8.27 -1.71 6.20
CA ILE A 66 -7.53 -1.97 7.43
C ILE A 66 -6.28 -1.09 7.51
N GLY A 67 -5.52 -1.00 6.41
CA GLY A 67 -4.32 -0.15 6.34
C GLY A 67 -4.63 1.32 6.60
N LEU A 68 -5.66 1.88 5.98
CA LEU A 68 -6.08 3.27 6.19
C LEU A 68 -6.62 3.52 7.59
N LEU A 69 -7.35 2.57 8.16
CA LEU A 69 -7.88 2.68 9.54
C LEU A 69 -6.74 2.86 10.57
N ILE A 70 -5.56 2.35 10.26
CA ILE A 70 -4.36 2.50 11.09
C ILE A 70 -3.55 3.72 10.65
N ALA A 71 -3.20 3.79 9.36
CA ALA A 71 -2.26 4.78 8.85
C ALA A 71 -2.78 6.21 9.01
N VAL A 72 -4.07 6.46 8.76
CA VAL A 72 -4.63 7.82 8.79
C VAL A 72 -4.64 8.39 10.21
N PRO A 73 -5.23 7.76 11.24
CA PRO A 73 -5.27 8.36 12.57
C PRO A 73 -3.88 8.50 13.19
N PHE A 74 -3.03 7.49 13.07
CA PHE A 74 -1.68 7.56 13.65
C PHE A 74 -0.75 8.49 12.85
N GLY A 75 -0.83 8.49 11.53
CA GLY A 75 -0.04 9.38 10.67
C GLY A 75 -0.44 10.85 10.83
N LEU A 76 -1.74 11.17 10.82
CA LEU A 76 -2.21 12.53 11.07
C LEU A 76 -1.92 12.99 12.50
N GLY A 77 -2.11 12.11 13.49
CA GLY A 77 -1.75 12.41 14.86
C GLY A 77 -0.28 12.76 15.05
N ALA A 78 0.62 11.99 14.41
CA ALA A 78 2.04 12.28 14.38
C ALA A 78 2.35 13.60 13.66
N ALA A 79 1.70 13.87 12.52
CA ALA A 79 1.87 15.11 11.78
C ALA A 79 1.45 16.34 12.58
N ILE A 80 0.28 16.30 13.21
CA ILE A 80 -0.22 17.40 14.07
C ILE A 80 0.74 17.61 15.25
N TYR A 81 1.17 16.53 15.89
CA TYR A 81 2.13 16.63 16.99
C TYR A 81 3.44 17.30 16.54
N LEU A 82 3.99 16.87 15.41
CA LEU A 82 5.24 17.40 14.88
C LEU A 82 5.12 18.85 14.42
N SER A 83 3.98 19.24 13.82
CA SER A 83 3.80 20.59 13.28
C SER A 83 3.47 21.63 14.36
N GLU A 84 2.64 21.26 15.38
CA GLU A 84 2.09 22.22 16.34
C GLU A 84 2.66 22.11 17.75
N TYR A 85 3.00 20.89 18.20
CA TYR A 85 3.35 20.64 19.62
C TYR A 85 4.81 20.28 19.86
N ALA A 86 5.50 19.73 18.88
CA ALA A 86 6.85 19.20 19.08
C ALA A 86 7.89 20.34 19.22
N HIS A 87 8.68 20.29 20.29
CA HIS A 87 9.86 21.15 20.41
C HIS A 87 10.86 20.84 19.28
N GLU A 88 11.65 21.84 18.88
CA GLU A 88 12.64 21.71 17.79
C GLU A 88 13.59 20.51 17.97
N ARG A 89 13.97 20.16 19.20
CA ARG A 89 14.84 19.01 19.47
C ARG A 89 14.16 17.70 19.14
N VAL A 90 12.89 17.54 19.49
CA VAL A 90 12.09 16.36 19.23
C VAL A 90 11.84 16.21 17.71
N ARG A 91 11.49 17.31 17.06
CA ARG A 91 11.28 17.35 15.60
C ARG A 91 12.54 16.96 14.83
N LYS A 92 13.73 17.47 15.24
CA LYS A 92 15.03 17.13 14.63
C LYS A 92 15.40 15.66 14.74
N ILE A 93 14.82 14.91 15.67
CA ILE A 93 15.05 13.48 15.85
C ILE A 93 13.94 12.66 15.17
N LEU A 94 12.67 13.00 15.41
CA LEU A 94 11.56 12.20 14.91
C LEU A 94 11.40 12.28 13.39
N LYS A 95 11.63 13.45 12.76
CA LYS A 95 11.49 13.59 11.31
C LYS A 95 12.46 12.68 10.55
N PRO A 96 13.77 12.66 10.81
CA PRO A 96 14.66 11.69 10.19
C PRO A 96 14.33 10.22 10.49
N VAL A 97 13.81 9.91 11.68
CA VAL A 97 13.36 8.54 12.00
C VAL A 97 12.19 8.11 11.12
N LEU A 98 11.20 8.99 10.93
CA LEU A 98 10.09 8.72 10.02
C LEU A 98 10.56 8.57 8.56
N GLU A 99 11.49 9.40 8.11
CA GLU A 99 12.07 9.32 6.77
C GLU A 99 12.83 8.00 6.55
N ILE A 100 13.60 7.53 7.55
CA ILE A 100 14.29 6.24 7.50
C ILE A 100 13.25 5.10 7.44
N LEU A 101 12.19 5.15 8.26
CA LEU A 101 11.14 4.13 8.26
C LEU A 101 10.38 4.10 6.92
N ALA A 102 10.11 5.26 6.32
CA ALA A 102 9.52 5.34 4.98
C ALA A 102 10.43 4.75 3.89
N GLY A 103 11.75 4.77 4.10
CA GLY A 103 12.75 4.20 3.20
C GLY A 103 12.95 2.69 3.30
N VAL A 104 12.35 2.02 4.29
CA VAL A 104 12.47 0.56 4.44
C VAL A 104 11.79 -0.16 3.27
N PRO A 105 12.48 -1.08 2.58
CA PRO A 105 11.89 -1.83 1.47
C PRO A 105 10.61 -2.59 1.89
N SER A 106 9.54 -2.49 1.10
CA SER A 106 8.25 -3.15 1.39
C SER A 106 8.35 -4.67 1.59
N VAL A 107 9.35 -5.32 0.96
CA VAL A 107 9.62 -6.75 1.14
C VAL A 107 9.95 -7.09 2.59
N VAL A 108 10.67 -6.21 3.31
CA VAL A 108 11.01 -6.41 4.73
C VAL A 108 9.73 -6.40 5.57
N TYR A 109 8.83 -5.45 5.33
CA TYR A 109 7.52 -5.39 5.99
C TYR A 109 6.66 -6.62 5.67
N GLY A 110 6.65 -7.07 4.40
CA GLY A 110 5.94 -8.27 3.99
C GLY A 110 6.46 -9.53 4.68
N TYR A 111 7.79 -9.69 4.77
CA TYR A 111 8.41 -10.79 5.51
C TYR A 111 8.07 -10.73 7.00
N PHE A 112 8.11 -9.56 7.61
CA PHE A 112 7.71 -9.35 9.00
C PHE A 112 6.22 -9.69 9.23
N ALA A 113 5.35 -9.36 8.29
CA ALA A 113 3.93 -9.74 8.36
C ALA A 113 3.76 -11.27 8.46
N LEU A 114 4.47 -12.01 7.62
CA LEU A 114 4.36 -13.47 7.52
C LEU A 114 5.02 -14.23 8.68
N THR A 115 6.16 -13.72 9.16
CA THR A 115 6.98 -14.46 10.14
C THR A 115 6.72 -14.04 11.59
N PHE A 116 6.21 -12.84 11.81
CA PHE A 116 5.98 -12.33 13.15
C PHE A 116 4.52 -11.94 13.40
N VAL A 117 3.95 -11.07 12.57
CA VAL A 117 2.60 -10.54 12.86
C VAL A 117 1.54 -11.62 12.77
N ALA A 118 1.50 -12.42 11.70
CA ALA A 118 0.49 -13.46 11.54
C ALA A 118 0.66 -14.59 12.56
N PRO A 119 1.83 -15.26 12.70
CA PRO A 119 1.95 -16.38 13.63
C PRO A 119 1.97 -15.95 15.10
N ILE A 120 2.79 -14.97 15.47
CA ILE A 120 3.02 -14.64 16.88
C ILE A 120 1.97 -13.66 17.40
N VAL A 121 1.72 -12.53 16.71
CA VAL A 121 0.81 -11.53 17.25
C VAL A 121 -0.65 -11.98 17.11
N LEU A 122 -1.06 -12.41 15.91
CA LEU A 122 -2.47 -12.70 15.67
C LEU A 122 -2.87 -14.11 16.14
N ASN A 123 -2.00 -15.12 16.02
CA ASN A 123 -2.35 -16.47 16.41
C ASN A 123 -1.92 -16.82 17.84
N ASP A 124 -0.67 -16.60 18.24
CA ASP A 124 -0.21 -17.03 19.58
C ASP A 124 -0.69 -16.05 20.66
N LEU A 125 -0.62 -14.72 20.43
CA LEU A 125 -0.98 -13.74 21.44
C LEU A 125 -2.48 -13.44 21.45
N LEU A 126 -3.12 -13.24 20.29
CA LEU A 126 -4.53 -12.90 20.18
C LEU A 126 -5.45 -14.12 19.93
N HIS A 127 -4.88 -15.30 19.75
CA HIS A 127 -5.61 -16.58 19.58
C HIS A 127 -6.66 -16.56 18.46
N MET A 128 -6.38 -15.82 17.36
CA MET A 128 -7.36 -15.62 16.29
C MET A 128 -7.53 -16.82 15.36
N GLY A 129 -6.57 -17.77 15.34
CA GLY A 129 -6.64 -18.98 14.53
C GLY A 129 -6.68 -18.72 13.02
N ILE A 130 -6.06 -17.63 12.56
CA ILE A 130 -6.06 -17.22 11.15
C ILE A 130 -4.86 -17.80 10.40
N GLY A 131 -5.02 -17.97 9.07
CA GLY A 131 -3.92 -18.42 8.22
C GLY A 131 -2.76 -17.43 8.14
N THR A 132 -1.57 -17.94 7.86
CA THR A 132 -0.36 -17.10 7.70
C THR A 132 -0.53 -16.04 6.61
N PHE A 133 -1.20 -16.39 5.52
CA PHE A 133 -1.58 -15.46 4.45
C PHE A 133 -2.95 -14.86 4.75
N SER A 134 -3.02 -13.89 5.65
CA SER A 134 -4.28 -13.26 6.00
C SER A 134 -4.32 -11.79 5.56
N VAL A 135 -5.49 -11.37 5.10
CA VAL A 135 -5.79 -9.97 4.74
C VAL A 135 -5.58 -9.05 5.94
N LEU A 136 -5.90 -9.55 7.15
CA LEU A 136 -5.72 -8.79 8.39
C LEU A 136 -4.24 -8.52 8.67
N ALA A 137 -3.37 -9.55 8.61
CA ALA A 137 -1.93 -9.36 8.81
C ALA A 137 -1.33 -8.41 7.76
N ALA A 138 -1.71 -8.59 6.49
CA ALA A 138 -1.27 -7.72 5.41
C ALA A 138 -1.72 -6.27 5.62
N GLY A 139 -2.99 -6.03 5.97
CA GLY A 139 -3.54 -4.71 6.21
C GLY A 139 -2.92 -4.00 7.42
N LEU A 140 -2.69 -4.72 8.53
CA LEU A 140 -2.02 -4.18 9.71
C LEU A 140 -0.61 -3.68 9.38
N VAL A 141 0.19 -4.52 8.73
CA VAL A 141 1.58 -4.18 8.40
C VAL A 141 1.64 -3.10 7.32
N LEU A 142 0.75 -3.14 6.32
CA LEU A 142 0.61 -2.08 5.32
C LEU A 142 0.27 -0.73 6.00
N GLY A 143 -0.65 -0.75 6.97
CA GLY A 143 -1.00 0.44 7.75
C GLY A 143 0.21 1.03 8.48
N ILE A 144 0.97 0.21 9.19
CA ILE A 144 2.19 0.62 9.89
C ILE A 144 3.23 1.19 8.92
N MET A 145 3.41 0.53 7.77
CA MET A 145 4.36 0.96 6.73
C MET A 145 4.01 2.35 6.15
N ILE A 146 2.72 2.68 6.06
CA ILE A 146 2.25 3.93 5.47
C ILE A 146 2.25 5.09 6.48
N ILE A 147 2.22 4.83 7.80
CA ILE A 147 2.24 5.88 8.85
C ILE A 147 3.31 6.94 8.60
N PRO A 148 4.59 6.60 8.38
CA PRO A 148 5.63 7.60 8.18
C PRO A 148 5.36 8.51 6.98
N THR A 149 4.86 7.96 5.88
CA THR A 149 4.55 8.72 4.66
C THR A 149 3.39 9.68 4.90
N VAL A 150 2.31 9.23 5.56
CA VAL A 150 1.17 10.10 5.91
C VAL A 150 1.63 11.19 6.87
N ALA A 151 2.46 10.86 7.86
CA ALA A 151 2.96 11.82 8.84
C ALA A 151 3.83 12.90 8.18
N THR A 152 4.79 12.54 7.34
CA THR A 152 5.70 13.50 6.72
C THR A 152 4.99 14.39 5.70
N LEU A 153 4.17 13.82 4.81
CA LEU A 153 3.43 14.59 3.81
C LEU A 153 2.42 15.55 4.47
N SER A 154 1.73 15.10 5.52
CA SER A 154 0.79 15.94 6.25
C SER A 154 1.49 17.03 7.05
N GLU A 155 2.63 16.74 7.69
CA GLU A 155 3.46 17.72 8.39
C GLU A 155 3.98 18.79 7.44
N ASP A 156 4.49 18.40 6.28
CA ASP A 156 4.98 19.34 5.26
C ASP A 156 3.83 20.23 4.75
N ALA A 157 2.65 19.65 4.47
CA ALA A 157 1.48 20.41 4.05
C ALA A 157 1.01 21.42 5.11
N MET A 158 0.94 21.00 6.38
CA MET A 158 0.59 21.90 7.48
C MET A 158 1.65 22.98 7.70
N SER A 159 2.91 22.65 7.55
CA SER A 159 4.02 23.61 7.71
C SER A 159 4.04 24.68 6.60
N ALA A 160 3.50 24.39 5.42
CA ALA A 160 3.39 25.33 4.31
C ALA A 160 2.32 26.42 4.52
N VAL A 161 1.38 26.24 5.47
CA VAL A 161 0.35 27.24 5.78
C VAL A 161 0.97 28.44 6.51
N PRO A 162 0.73 29.71 6.08
CA PRO A 162 1.23 30.91 6.75
C PRO A 162 0.75 30.98 8.20
N ARG A 163 1.62 31.47 9.10
CA ARG A 163 1.31 31.57 10.53
C ARG A 163 0.07 32.40 10.84
N ALA A 164 -0.19 33.44 10.05
CA ALA A 164 -1.38 34.28 10.19
C ALA A 164 -2.72 33.55 9.94
N MET A 165 -2.69 32.34 9.40
CA MET A 165 -3.88 31.51 9.14
C MET A 165 -4.00 30.32 10.13
N ARG A 166 -3.08 30.25 11.09
CA ARG A 166 -3.07 29.18 12.13
C ARG A 166 -3.60 29.66 13.48
N GLU A 167 -3.87 30.97 13.60
CA GLU A 167 -4.52 31.62 14.73
C GLU A 167 -6.04 31.74 14.43
#